data_56c615d9058f6f0838897bc243f9ed26
#
_entry.id   56c615d9058f6f0838897bc243f9ed26
#
_cell.length_a   1.000
_cell.length_b   1.000
_cell.length_c   1.000
_cell.angle_alpha   90.00
_cell.angle_beta   90.00
_cell.angle_gamma   90.00
#
_symmetry.space_group_name_H-M   'P 1'
#
loop_
_entity.id
_entity.type
_entity.pdbx_description
1 polymer ?
#
loop_
_entity_poly.entity_id
_entity_poly.type
_entity_poly.pdbx_seq_one_letter_code
_entity_poly.pdbx_strand_id
1 'polypeptide(L)'
;MTSLFSRYYAVAAAVVLVAAAACDKASGTGWKPSDLPDDPEITNPVDGKIHTWKAPMTWSVYEYCREAEKNSPGRAIDMTDREWDRMIDWVAENLLPYGYNMIETDGFMSMTSDNSEESKGYMTHYGSISLKKLVEKCSAKGLKLMVYDNPLWIHGDDALYIDGTGYKIGGLRYNSSDKVLYPGKSDSFPWAVPSHKGCREFIDGFFKYYKSLGIEYIRMDFMCLFETGDGAGGMPGRGYGREEYELALKYICESAQKYGVFTSIVMPNLKENGALELQYCNMYRFSADTFDGGWGHVSSWLRGEFRPGTWPTTHNIFDGYTKWAWAAGKDKAIPDGDFIRLNTMADENECKSEISLHLMAGGPLQASDRPEMIAQTDNWLRFYQNEEMLALNKDRFVGKPLSDDIGSERSQIWCGQMSDGSYVLALFNREDDTRNRYVHFSDLGIDGDMNVRDLWERRDEGRMRELSVEVPRHGVKVVRLTK
;
A
#
# COMPACT_ATOMS: atom_id res chain seq x y z
N MET A 1 -26.73 -2.39 -16.79
CA MET A 1 -25.60 -1.51 -17.14
C MET A 1 -24.40 -2.38 -17.39
N THR A 2 -24.33 -2.90 -18.57
CA THR A 2 -23.34 -3.89 -19.04
C THR A 2 -22.36 -3.19 -19.96
N SER A 3 -21.07 -3.55 -19.87
CA SER A 3 -20.00 -3.27 -20.83
C SER A 3 -19.31 -1.88 -20.79
N LEU A 4 -18.60 -1.57 -19.74
CA LEU A 4 -17.58 -0.51 -19.79
C LEU A 4 -16.14 -1.00 -19.53
N PHE A 5 -15.95 -2.24 -19.10
CA PHE A 5 -14.63 -2.79 -18.80
C PHE A 5 -13.90 -3.47 -19.97
N SER A 6 -14.52 -3.55 -21.18
CA SER A 6 -13.93 -4.33 -22.29
C SER A 6 -13.26 -3.51 -23.40
N ARG A 7 -13.05 -2.21 -23.27
CA ARG A 7 -12.57 -1.36 -24.38
C ARG A 7 -11.14 -0.81 -24.29
N TYR A 8 -10.34 -1.22 -23.31
CA TYR A 8 -8.96 -0.70 -23.19
C TYR A 8 -7.84 -1.69 -23.59
N TYR A 9 -8.15 -2.80 -24.24
CA TYR A 9 -7.14 -3.79 -24.66
C TYR A 9 -6.89 -3.88 -26.16
N ALA A 10 -7.09 -2.84 -26.91
CA ALA A 10 -6.75 -2.85 -28.33
C ALA A 10 -6.15 -1.52 -28.76
N VAL A 11 -4.86 -1.33 -28.57
CA VAL A 11 -3.91 -0.61 -29.43
C VAL A 11 -2.53 -0.62 -28.74
N ALA A 12 -1.66 -1.50 -29.11
CA ALA A 12 -0.20 -1.32 -29.16
C ALA A 12 0.44 -2.59 -29.75
N ALA A 13 0.57 -2.62 -31.05
CA ALA A 13 1.51 -3.51 -31.72
C ALA A 13 2.46 -2.65 -32.55
N ALA A 14 3.74 -3.01 -32.44
CA ALA A 14 4.85 -2.67 -33.33
C ALA A 14 5.54 -1.30 -33.16
N VAL A 15 6.68 -1.30 -32.47
CA VAL A 15 7.96 -0.90 -33.09
C VAL A 15 9.09 -1.66 -32.39
N VAL A 16 9.72 -2.57 -33.12
CA VAL A 16 10.99 -3.18 -32.74
C VAL A 16 12.10 -2.25 -33.24
N LEU A 17 12.94 -1.77 -32.34
CA LEU A 17 14.23 -1.18 -32.66
C LEU A 17 15.31 -1.77 -31.79
N VAL A 18 16.17 -2.52 -32.39
CA VAL A 18 17.41 -3.08 -31.86
C VAL A 18 18.34 -1.92 -31.47
N ALA A 19 18.72 -1.81 -30.22
CA ALA A 19 19.86 -1.02 -29.80
C ALA A 19 20.87 -1.92 -29.09
N ALA A 20 22.08 -1.92 -29.66
CA ALA A 20 23.21 -2.71 -29.18
C ALA A 20 23.66 -2.29 -27.80
N ALA A 21 24.02 -3.28 -26.99
CA ALA A 21 24.61 -3.11 -25.68
C ALA A 21 25.97 -2.37 -25.78
N ALA A 22 26.01 -1.16 -25.27
CA ALA A 22 27.25 -0.50 -24.90
C ALA A 22 27.49 -0.78 -23.41
N CYS A 23 28.52 -1.54 -23.12
CA CYS A 23 29.04 -1.74 -21.79
C CYS A 23 29.78 -0.46 -21.37
N ASP A 24 29.08 0.49 -20.75
CA ASP A 24 29.73 1.64 -20.13
C ASP A 24 30.40 1.21 -18.83
N LYS A 25 31.73 1.21 -18.87
CA LYS A 25 32.55 1.19 -17.65
C LYS A 25 32.33 2.54 -16.95
N ALA A 26 31.43 2.58 -16.01
CA ALA A 26 31.24 3.75 -15.14
C ALA A 26 32.51 3.97 -14.33
N SER A 27 33.20 5.07 -14.61
CA SER A 27 34.21 5.64 -13.76
C SER A 27 33.60 5.99 -12.42
N GLY A 28 34.21 5.51 -11.32
CA GLY A 28 33.67 5.62 -9.97
C GLY A 28 33.31 7.02 -9.54
N THR A 29 32.03 7.26 -9.43
CA THR A 29 31.48 8.24 -8.50
C THR A 29 30.82 7.44 -7.40
N GLY A 30 31.39 7.49 -6.20
CA GLY A 30 30.89 6.74 -5.06
C GLY A 30 29.45 7.10 -4.75
N TRP A 31 28.49 6.35 -5.30
CA TRP A 31 27.09 6.46 -4.96
C TRP A 31 26.90 6.10 -3.49
N LYS A 32 26.14 6.92 -2.77
CA LYS A 32 25.69 6.62 -1.41
C LYS A 32 24.17 6.58 -1.41
N PRO A 33 23.53 5.85 -0.52
CA PRO A 33 22.07 5.92 -0.32
C PRO A 33 21.55 7.35 -0.04
N SER A 34 22.45 8.26 0.38
CA SER A 34 22.19 9.69 0.57
C SER A 34 22.24 10.52 -0.72
N ASP A 35 22.65 9.96 -1.86
CA ASP A 35 22.86 10.70 -3.12
C ASP A 35 21.59 10.75 -4.00
N LEU A 36 20.43 10.35 -3.44
CA LEU A 36 19.13 10.67 -4.05
C LEU A 36 18.87 12.18 -3.92
N PRO A 37 18.11 12.78 -4.88
CA PRO A 37 17.77 14.19 -4.80
C PRO A 37 17.29 14.59 -3.41
N ASP A 38 17.67 15.77 -2.95
CA ASP A 38 17.22 16.32 -1.68
C ASP A 38 15.69 16.18 -1.59
N ASP A 39 15.25 15.64 -0.46
CA ASP A 39 13.82 15.52 -0.18
C ASP A 39 13.16 16.89 -0.28
N PRO A 40 12.00 17.02 -0.93
CA PRO A 40 11.26 18.27 -0.85
C PRO A 40 11.04 18.61 0.62
N GLU A 41 11.36 19.83 0.99
CA GLU A 41 11.22 20.31 2.36
C GLU A 41 9.75 20.26 2.76
N ILE A 42 9.42 19.43 3.77
CA ILE A 42 8.08 19.42 4.36
C ILE A 42 7.96 20.68 5.20
N THR A 43 7.38 21.71 4.62
CA THR A 43 7.40 23.07 5.16
C THR A 43 6.56 23.28 6.41
N ASN A 44 5.62 22.40 6.74
CA ASN A 44 4.82 22.51 7.96
C ASN A 44 4.45 21.10 8.49
N PRO A 45 5.39 20.39 9.15
CA PRO A 45 5.04 19.12 9.77
C PRO A 45 3.95 19.36 10.83
N VAL A 46 2.94 18.48 10.88
CA VAL A 46 2.01 18.47 11.99
C VAL A 46 2.76 17.98 13.21
N ASP A 47 2.85 18.83 14.25
CA ASP A 47 3.47 18.44 15.50
C ASP A 47 2.78 17.16 16.03
N GLY A 48 3.56 16.10 16.21
CA GLY A 48 3.09 14.86 16.78
C GLY A 48 2.64 13.78 15.78
N LYS A 49 2.86 13.93 14.44
CA LYS A 49 2.67 12.81 13.50
C LYS A 49 3.43 11.58 14.00
N ILE A 50 2.76 10.43 14.04
CA ILE A 50 3.39 9.18 14.47
C ILE A 50 4.28 8.66 13.35
N HIS A 51 5.53 9.10 13.30
CA HIS A 51 6.53 8.72 12.30
C HIS A 51 7.18 7.36 12.54
N THR A 52 6.91 6.75 13.69
CA THR A 52 7.61 5.55 14.17
C THR A 52 6.89 4.24 13.86
N TRP A 53 5.81 4.27 13.08
CA TRP A 53 5.11 3.08 12.70
C TRP A 53 6.00 2.18 11.84
N LYS A 54 5.94 0.88 12.15
CA LYS A 54 6.47 -0.17 11.32
C LYS A 54 5.48 -0.41 10.16
N ALA A 55 6.00 -0.70 8.96
CA ALA A 55 5.15 -1.09 7.84
C ALA A 55 4.27 -2.29 8.23
N PRO A 56 2.95 -2.22 8.05
CA PRO A 56 2.05 -3.28 8.48
C PRO A 56 2.29 -4.59 7.73
N MET A 57 2.03 -5.69 8.44
CA MET A 57 1.98 -7.03 7.87
C MET A 57 0.57 -7.56 8.12
N THR A 58 -0.20 -7.69 7.05
CA THR A 58 -1.64 -7.99 7.10
C THR A 58 -1.98 -9.18 6.22
N TRP A 59 -3.16 -9.75 6.45
CA TRP A 59 -3.88 -10.53 5.47
C TRP A 59 -5.19 -9.81 5.12
N SER A 60 -5.43 -9.61 3.83
CA SER A 60 -6.59 -8.89 3.31
C SER A 60 -7.61 -9.82 2.66
N VAL A 61 -8.88 -9.47 2.82
CA VAL A 61 -10.00 -10.13 2.12
C VAL A 61 -10.07 -9.79 0.63
N TYR A 62 -9.16 -8.97 0.11
CA TYR A 62 -9.21 -8.44 -1.26
C TYR A 62 -9.38 -9.53 -2.32
N GLU A 63 -8.57 -10.61 -2.28
CA GLU A 63 -8.70 -11.68 -3.27
C GLU A 63 -10.06 -12.39 -3.19
N TYR A 64 -10.57 -12.63 -1.98
CA TYR A 64 -11.91 -13.19 -1.80
C TYR A 64 -12.95 -12.31 -2.49
N CYS A 65 -12.91 -11.02 -2.23
CA CYS A 65 -13.84 -10.06 -2.82
C CYS A 65 -13.66 -9.96 -4.34
N ARG A 66 -12.43 -9.91 -4.82
CA ARG A 66 -12.12 -9.81 -6.25
C ARG A 66 -12.60 -11.02 -7.06
N GLU A 67 -12.40 -12.23 -6.54
CA GLU A 67 -12.87 -13.44 -7.18
C GLU A 67 -14.42 -13.57 -7.12
N ALA A 68 -15.04 -13.13 -6.03
CA ALA A 68 -16.49 -13.08 -5.92
C ALA A 68 -17.10 -12.10 -6.94
N GLU A 69 -16.49 -10.92 -7.13
CA GLU A 69 -16.91 -9.94 -8.14
C GLU A 69 -16.77 -10.48 -9.56
N LYS A 70 -15.67 -11.15 -9.90
CA LYS A 70 -15.49 -11.80 -11.20
C LYS A 70 -16.56 -12.86 -11.50
N ASN A 71 -16.89 -13.67 -10.50
CA ASN A 71 -17.85 -14.76 -10.64
C ASN A 71 -19.30 -14.29 -10.63
N SER A 72 -19.57 -13.13 -10.05
CA SER A 72 -20.92 -12.57 -9.89
C SER A 72 -20.91 -11.05 -9.93
N PRO A 73 -20.59 -10.43 -11.09
CA PRO A 73 -20.45 -9.00 -11.19
C PRO A 73 -21.70 -8.23 -10.74
N GLY A 74 -21.49 -7.19 -9.91
CA GLY A 74 -22.55 -6.32 -9.42
C GLY A 74 -23.46 -6.94 -8.35
N ARG A 75 -23.12 -8.12 -7.81
CA ARG A 75 -23.76 -8.63 -6.60
C ARG A 75 -23.05 -8.10 -5.36
N ALA A 76 -23.84 -7.84 -4.32
CA ALA A 76 -23.28 -7.56 -3.02
C ALA A 76 -22.41 -8.75 -2.54
N ILE A 77 -21.18 -8.46 -2.17
CA ILE A 77 -20.25 -9.44 -1.63
C ILE A 77 -20.45 -9.47 -0.12
N ASP A 78 -20.63 -10.65 0.41
CA ASP A 78 -20.76 -10.89 1.85
C ASP A 78 -20.02 -12.17 2.22
N MET A 79 -19.40 -12.17 3.37
CA MET A 79 -18.75 -13.32 3.96
C MET A 79 -19.58 -13.80 5.15
N THR A 80 -19.95 -15.06 5.13
CA THR A 80 -20.64 -15.67 6.26
C THR A 80 -19.75 -15.71 7.51
N ASP A 81 -20.36 -15.80 8.70
CA ASP A 81 -19.61 -15.99 9.96
C ASP A 81 -18.61 -17.14 9.88
N ARG A 82 -18.98 -18.25 9.22
CA ARG A 82 -18.11 -19.42 9.06
C ARG A 82 -16.91 -19.14 8.15
N GLU A 83 -17.08 -18.33 7.10
CA GLU A 83 -15.98 -17.93 6.23
C GLU A 83 -15.01 -17.01 6.96
N TRP A 84 -15.53 -16.06 7.74
CA TRP A 84 -14.70 -15.23 8.61
C TRP A 84 -13.91 -16.06 9.61
N ASP A 85 -14.55 -17.01 10.31
CA ASP A 85 -13.85 -17.89 11.25
C ASP A 85 -12.74 -18.68 10.56
N ARG A 86 -13.02 -19.26 9.38
CA ARG A 86 -12.04 -20.02 8.61
C ARG A 86 -10.84 -19.18 8.18
N MET A 87 -11.06 -17.94 7.72
CA MET A 87 -9.97 -17.05 7.31
C MET A 87 -9.14 -16.59 8.50
N ILE A 88 -9.79 -16.19 9.58
CA ILE A 88 -9.13 -15.75 10.81
C ILE A 88 -8.29 -16.89 11.41
N ASP A 89 -8.84 -18.10 11.48
CA ASP A 89 -8.12 -19.28 11.97
C ASP A 89 -6.89 -19.58 11.10
N TRP A 90 -7.06 -19.58 9.78
CA TRP A 90 -5.95 -19.83 8.87
C TRP A 90 -4.83 -18.80 9.00
N VAL A 91 -5.16 -17.51 9.13
CA VAL A 91 -4.16 -16.45 9.33
C VAL A 91 -3.46 -16.62 10.68
N ALA A 92 -4.21 -16.94 11.73
CA ALA A 92 -3.64 -17.16 13.06
C ALA A 92 -2.67 -18.36 13.09
N GLU A 93 -2.95 -19.41 12.32
CA GLU A 93 -2.11 -20.61 12.24
C GLU A 93 -0.90 -20.42 11.33
N ASN A 94 -1.05 -19.76 10.19
CA ASN A 94 -0.06 -19.78 9.11
C ASN A 94 0.73 -18.49 8.95
N LEU A 95 0.20 -17.34 9.36
CA LEU A 95 0.80 -16.03 9.14
C LEU A 95 1.16 -15.30 10.43
N LEU A 96 0.34 -15.39 11.48
CA LEU A 96 0.60 -14.71 12.75
C LEU A 96 1.96 -15.09 13.39
N PRO A 97 2.44 -16.36 13.36
CA PRO A 97 3.75 -16.71 13.89
C PRO A 97 4.91 -15.97 13.23
N TYR A 98 4.70 -15.50 12.00
CA TYR A 98 5.68 -14.76 11.20
C TYR A 98 5.52 -13.24 11.27
N GLY A 99 4.53 -12.75 12.03
CA GLY A 99 4.35 -11.33 12.31
C GLY A 99 3.23 -10.64 11.53
N TYR A 100 2.46 -11.36 10.72
CA TYR A 100 1.22 -10.85 10.10
C TYR A 100 0.13 -10.86 11.17
N ASN A 101 -0.07 -9.74 11.81
CA ASN A 101 -0.88 -9.66 13.01
C ASN A 101 -2.22 -8.93 12.82
N MET A 102 -2.61 -8.70 11.56
CA MET A 102 -3.86 -7.98 11.25
C MET A 102 -4.64 -8.66 10.13
N ILE A 103 -5.96 -8.62 10.27
CA ILE A 103 -6.92 -8.85 9.18
C ILE A 103 -7.32 -7.50 8.61
N GLU A 104 -7.30 -7.38 7.30
CA GLU A 104 -7.68 -6.17 6.57
C GLU A 104 -8.99 -6.38 5.81
N THR A 105 -9.97 -5.50 6.04
CA THR A 105 -11.23 -5.48 5.29
C THR A 105 -11.08 -4.70 3.99
N ASP A 106 -12.07 -4.79 3.10
CA ASP A 106 -12.05 -4.11 1.81
C ASP A 106 -13.44 -3.57 1.42
N GLY A 107 -13.45 -2.58 0.54
CA GLY A 107 -14.65 -1.84 0.11
C GLY A 107 -15.60 -2.58 -0.81
N PHE A 108 -15.29 -3.79 -1.24
CA PHE A 108 -16.21 -4.61 -2.03
C PHE A 108 -17.43 -5.08 -1.24
N MET A 109 -17.33 -5.12 0.09
CA MET A 109 -18.45 -5.44 0.96
C MET A 109 -19.30 -4.21 1.26
N SER A 110 -20.61 -4.40 1.38
CA SER A 110 -21.53 -3.31 1.76
C SER A 110 -21.17 -2.78 3.16
N MET A 111 -21.03 -1.48 3.28
CA MET A 111 -20.75 -0.78 4.53
C MET A 111 -22.01 -0.04 4.97
N THR A 112 -22.51 -0.34 6.17
CA THR A 112 -23.74 0.24 6.68
C THR A 112 -23.61 0.70 8.14
N SER A 113 -24.45 1.70 8.52
CA SER A 113 -24.63 2.15 9.89
C SER A 113 -25.95 1.65 10.43
N ASP A 114 -25.98 1.28 11.71
CA ASP A 114 -27.23 0.98 12.44
C ASP A 114 -27.90 2.23 13.00
N ASN A 115 -27.30 3.40 12.85
CA ASN A 115 -27.77 4.68 13.35
C ASN A 115 -28.06 4.71 14.86
N SER A 116 -27.41 3.83 15.63
CA SER A 116 -27.58 3.78 17.09
C SER A 116 -26.92 4.97 17.79
N GLU A 117 -27.30 5.19 19.04
CA GLU A 117 -26.64 6.16 19.92
C GLU A 117 -25.16 5.81 20.17
N GLU A 118 -24.79 4.52 20.09
CA GLU A 118 -23.40 4.05 20.23
C GLU A 118 -22.59 4.38 18.99
N SER A 119 -23.12 4.11 17.80
CA SER A 119 -22.41 4.30 16.52
C SER A 119 -22.37 5.75 16.05
N LYS A 120 -23.30 6.59 16.50
CA LYS A 120 -23.39 8.00 16.09
C LYS A 120 -23.39 8.20 14.56
N GLY A 121 -23.85 7.18 13.81
CA GLY A 121 -23.90 7.23 12.35
C GLY A 121 -22.62 6.74 11.66
N TYR A 122 -21.59 6.31 12.38
CA TYR A 122 -20.42 5.67 11.79
C TYR A 122 -20.74 4.24 11.35
N MET A 123 -19.92 3.66 10.49
CA MET A 123 -20.11 2.33 9.94
C MET A 123 -20.06 1.26 11.05
N THR A 124 -21.04 0.36 11.04
CA THR A 124 -21.18 -0.70 12.04
C THR A 124 -21.12 -2.11 11.48
N HIS A 125 -21.31 -2.26 10.17
CA HIS A 125 -21.37 -3.58 9.52
C HIS A 125 -20.64 -3.61 8.19
N TYR A 126 -19.96 -4.73 7.94
CA TYR A 126 -19.56 -5.19 6.61
C TYR A 126 -20.48 -6.33 6.18
N GLY A 127 -21.33 -6.09 5.17
CA GLY A 127 -22.37 -7.07 4.80
C GLY A 127 -23.19 -7.46 6.01
N SER A 128 -23.23 -8.73 6.34
CA SER A 128 -24.01 -9.29 7.45
C SER A 128 -23.30 -9.31 8.81
N ILE A 129 -21.99 -9.04 8.86
CA ILE A 129 -21.23 -9.08 10.12
C ILE A 129 -21.09 -7.69 10.74
N SER A 130 -21.36 -7.60 12.05
CA SER A 130 -21.06 -6.36 12.77
C SER A 130 -19.56 -6.20 12.98
N LEU A 131 -19.08 -4.96 12.89
CA LEU A 131 -17.69 -4.60 13.12
C LEU A 131 -17.20 -5.05 14.49
N LYS A 132 -18.02 -4.86 15.54
CA LYS A 132 -17.74 -5.31 16.89
C LYS A 132 -17.48 -6.82 16.96
N LYS A 133 -18.35 -7.61 16.34
CA LYS A 133 -18.20 -9.08 16.28
C LYS A 133 -16.94 -9.48 15.52
N LEU A 134 -16.60 -8.78 14.43
CA LEU A 134 -15.40 -9.06 13.67
C LEU A 134 -14.13 -8.76 14.48
N VAL A 135 -14.11 -7.64 15.22
CA VAL A 135 -13.01 -7.30 16.13
C VAL A 135 -12.88 -8.37 17.24
N GLU A 136 -13.99 -8.82 17.83
CA GLU A 136 -13.98 -9.89 18.84
C GLU A 136 -13.38 -11.19 18.30
N LYS A 137 -13.77 -11.60 17.07
CA LYS A 137 -13.23 -12.80 16.42
C LYS A 137 -11.72 -12.69 16.17
N CYS A 138 -11.25 -11.57 15.64
CA CYS A 138 -9.83 -11.32 15.44
C CYS A 138 -9.04 -11.33 16.76
N SER A 139 -9.52 -10.60 17.76
CA SER A 139 -8.88 -10.48 19.06
C SER A 139 -8.78 -11.81 19.80
N ALA A 140 -9.79 -12.68 19.68
CA ALA A 140 -9.78 -14.02 20.26
C ALA A 140 -8.64 -14.91 19.73
N LYS A 141 -8.08 -14.58 18.56
CA LYS A 141 -6.94 -15.27 17.92
C LYS A 141 -5.63 -14.48 18.01
N GLY A 142 -5.61 -13.37 18.75
CA GLY A 142 -4.41 -12.51 18.86
C GLY A 142 -4.17 -11.61 17.64
N LEU A 143 -5.17 -11.46 16.79
CA LEU A 143 -5.11 -10.60 15.60
C LEU A 143 -5.81 -9.27 15.87
N LYS A 144 -5.40 -8.23 15.15
CA LYS A 144 -6.07 -6.93 15.10
C LYS A 144 -6.91 -6.83 13.83
N LEU A 145 -7.79 -5.84 13.76
CA LEU A 145 -8.54 -5.49 12.56
C LEU A 145 -8.00 -4.18 11.98
N MET A 146 -7.68 -4.19 10.70
CA MET A 146 -7.47 -3.01 9.87
C MET A 146 -8.73 -2.77 9.06
N VAL A 147 -9.32 -1.59 9.22
CA VAL A 147 -10.64 -1.29 8.67
C VAL A 147 -10.49 -0.43 7.41
N TYR A 148 -11.13 -0.88 6.34
CA TYR A 148 -11.37 -0.08 5.14
C TYR A 148 -12.60 0.80 5.38
N ASP A 149 -12.36 2.09 5.57
CA ASP A 149 -13.39 3.13 5.67
C ASP A 149 -12.72 4.49 5.51
N ASN A 150 -13.52 5.53 5.29
CA ASN A 150 -12.99 6.88 5.11
C ASN A 150 -13.73 7.85 6.05
N PRO A 151 -13.02 8.61 6.91
CA PRO A 151 -13.66 9.56 7.81
C PRO A 151 -14.42 10.70 7.11
N LEU A 152 -14.30 10.79 5.78
CA LEU A 152 -15.09 11.69 4.95
C LEU A 152 -16.35 11.03 4.38
N TRP A 153 -16.58 9.72 4.59
CA TRP A 153 -17.79 9.04 4.15
C TRP A 153 -18.87 9.11 5.21
N ILE A 154 -20.10 9.36 4.76
CA ILE A 154 -21.27 9.45 5.63
C ILE A 154 -22.09 8.18 5.44
N HIS A 155 -22.11 7.33 6.47
CA HIS A 155 -22.91 6.10 6.51
C HIS A 155 -24.24 6.28 7.22
N GLY A 156 -24.31 7.26 8.12
CA GLY A 156 -25.48 7.52 8.97
C GLY A 156 -26.54 8.40 8.34
N ASP A 157 -27.71 8.43 8.99
CA ASP A 157 -28.84 9.27 8.58
C ASP A 157 -28.56 10.76 8.76
N ASP A 158 -29.02 11.56 7.81
CA ASP A 158 -28.89 13.03 7.80
C ASP A 158 -29.46 13.72 9.04
N ALA A 159 -30.44 13.09 9.70
CA ALA A 159 -31.12 13.64 10.88
C ALA A 159 -30.33 13.49 12.17
N LEU A 160 -29.30 12.61 12.21
CA LEU A 160 -28.48 12.40 13.38
C LEU A 160 -27.65 13.64 13.72
N TYR A 161 -27.45 13.87 14.99
CA TYR A 161 -26.55 14.91 15.49
C TYR A 161 -25.11 14.39 15.56
N ILE A 162 -24.19 15.24 15.15
CA ILE A 162 -22.75 15.02 15.34
C ILE A 162 -22.45 15.10 16.84
N ASP A 163 -21.76 14.10 17.37
CA ASP A 163 -21.49 13.96 18.81
C ASP A 163 -20.86 15.24 19.40
N GLY A 164 -21.40 15.70 20.52
CA GLY A 164 -20.95 16.90 21.21
C GLY A 164 -21.28 18.22 20.52
N THR A 165 -22.12 18.24 19.46
CA THR A 165 -22.47 19.44 18.72
C THR A 165 -23.99 19.62 18.58
N GLY A 166 -24.42 20.80 18.14
CA GLY A 166 -25.80 21.06 17.70
C GLY A 166 -26.00 20.91 16.19
N TYR A 167 -25.02 20.39 15.45
CA TYR A 167 -25.06 20.22 14.00
C TYR A 167 -25.52 18.81 13.64
N LYS A 168 -26.19 18.69 12.50
CA LYS A 168 -26.63 17.40 11.96
C LYS A 168 -25.68 16.90 10.88
N ILE A 169 -25.56 15.56 10.76
CA ILE A 169 -24.74 14.88 9.76
C ILE A 169 -25.09 15.34 8.34
N GLY A 170 -26.39 15.50 8.03
CA GLY A 170 -26.83 15.98 6.72
C GLY A 170 -26.27 17.36 6.30
N GLY A 171 -25.95 18.21 7.29
CA GLY A 171 -25.32 19.51 7.04
C GLY A 171 -23.88 19.40 6.49
N LEU A 172 -23.22 18.27 6.66
CA LEU A 172 -21.86 18.03 6.15
C LEU A 172 -21.82 17.86 4.64
N ARG A 173 -22.95 17.45 4.03
CA ARG A 173 -23.07 17.14 2.60
C ARG A 173 -23.41 18.38 1.75
N TYR A 174 -23.88 19.46 2.35
CA TYR A 174 -24.36 20.62 1.60
C TYR A 174 -23.24 21.63 1.42
N ASN A 175 -23.08 22.09 0.17
CA ASN A 175 -22.39 23.32 -0.11
C ASN A 175 -23.38 24.48 0.02
N SER A 176 -23.08 25.43 0.89
CA SER A 176 -23.95 26.57 1.16
C SER A 176 -24.13 27.50 -0.04
N SER A 177 -23.22 27.50 -1.03
CA SER A 177 -23.25 28.34 -2.20
C SER A 177 -24.18 27.84 -3.30
N ASP A 178 -24.27 26.54 -3.51
CA ASP A 178 -25.06 25.94 -4.59
C ASP A 178 -26.26 25.13 -4.12
N LYS A 179 -26.40 24.94 -2.82
CA LYS A 179 -27.54 24.22 -2.20
C LYS A 179 -27.73 22.81 -2.75
N VAL A 180 -26.67 22.20 -3.27
CA VAL A 180 -26.68 20.84 -3.80
C VAL A 180 -26.17 19.88 -2.77
N LEU A 181 -26.85 18.75 -2.64
CA LEU A 181 -26.41 17.65 -1.82
C LEU A 181 -25.21 16.98 -2.49
N TYR A 182 -24.13 16.84 -1.79
CA TYR A 182 -22.96 16.10 -2.25
C TYR A 182 -22.87 14.75 -1.57
N PRO A 183 -22.44 13.75 -2.30
CA PRO A 183 -22.02 13.74 -3.68
C PRO A 183 -23.19 13.96 -4.66
N GLY A 184 -22.87 14.21 -5.92
CA GLY A 184 -23.84 14.15 -7.00
C GLY A 184 -24.44 12.75 -7.11
N LYS A 185 -25.48 12.59 -7.93
CA LYS A 185 -26.22 11.32 -8.10
C LYS A 185 -25.36 10.10 -8.55
N SER A 186 -24.13 10.35 -8.96
CA SER A 186 -23.21 9.33 -9.48
C SER A 186 -22.19 8.83 -8.47
N ASP A 187 -22.06 9.49 -7.32
CA ASP A 187 -21.08 9.10 -6.32
C ASP A 187 -21.63 7.99 -5.42
N SER A 188 -20.79 6.97 -5.21
CA SER A 188 -21.15 5.84 -4.35
C SER A 188 -21.17 6.23 -2.88
N PHE A 189 -20.43 7.30 -2.51
CA PHE A 189 -20.25 7.73 -1.13
C PHE A 189 -20.66 9.20 -0.95
N PRO A 190 -21.51 9.50 0.04
CA PRO A 190 -21.77 10.87 0.45
C PRO A 190 -20.58 11.42 1.23
N TRP A 191 -19.88 12.39 0.65
CA TRP A 191 -18.72 13.02 1.25
C TRP A 191 -19.08 14.08 2.30
N ALA A 192 -18.39 14.04 3.44
CA ALA A 192 -18.37 15.15 4.38
C ALA A 192 -17.40 16.23 3.89
N VAL A 193 -17.83 17.49 3.88
CA VAL A 193 -17.02 18.63 3.41
C VAL A 193 -16.30 19.27 4.61
N PRO A 194 -14.97 19.28 4.66
CA PRO A 194 -14.19 19.72 5.84
C PRO A 194 -14.50 21.13 6.33
N SER A 195 -14.74 22.08 5.45
CA SER A 195 -15.10 23.46 5.82
C SER A 195 -16.50 23.63 6.39
N HIS A 196 -17.36 22.61 6.30
CA HIS A 196 -18.70 22.67 6.87
C HIS A 196 -18.66 22.55 8.40
N LYS A 197 -19.59 23.29 9.06
CA LYS A 197 -19.69 23.30 10.52
C LYS A 197 -19.98 21.90 11.05
N GLY A 198 -19.16 21.47 12.01
CA GLY A 198 -19.24 20.15 12.63
C GLY A 198 -18.41 19.07 11.94
N CYS A 199 -17.79 19.34 10.78
CA CYS A 199 -17.02 18.31 10.07
C CYS A 199 -15.76 17.88 10.86
N ARG A 200 -15.08 18.83 11.51
CA ARG A 200 -13.93 18.50 12.36
C ARG A 200 -14.34 17.57 13.52
N GLU A 201 -15.46 17.87 14.16
CA GLU A 201 -16.00 17.07 15.26
C GLU A 201 -16.49 15.71 14.76
N PHE A 202 -17.05 15.64 13.54
CA PHE A 202 -17.42 14.38 12.91
C PHE A 202 -16.20 13.49 12.67
N ILE A 203 -15.12 14.05 12.11
CA ILE A 203 -13.86 13.31 11.92
C ILE A 203 -13.25 12.89 13.25
N ASP A 204 -13.25 13.76 14.28
CA ASP A 204 -12.75 13.39 15.61
C ASP A 204 -13.58 12.26 16.23
N GLY A 205 -14.89 12.32 16.09
CA GLY A 205 -15.82 11.28 16.55
C GLY A 205 -15.59 9.93 15.82
N PHE A 206 -15.26 9.94 14.53
CA PHE A 206 -14.91 8.76 13.76
C PHE A 206 -13.73 8.01 14.41
N PHE A 207 -12.62 8.67 14.63
CA PHE A 207 -11.45 8.05 15.26
C PHE A 207 -11.70 7.62 16.69
N LYS A 208 -12.46 8.40 17.46
CA LYS A 208 -12.90 8.04 18.81
C LYS A 208 -13.73 6.74 18.82
N TYR A 209 -14.68 6.62 17.90
CA TYR A 209 -15.54 5.45 17.74
C TYR A 209 -14.73 4.20 17.40
N TYR A 210 -13.91 4.25 16.35
CA TYR A 210 -13.09 3.09 15.96
C TYR A 210 -12.11 2.68 17.05
N LYS A 211 -11.48 3.65 17.72
CA LYS A 211 -10.60 3.35 18.86
C LYS A 211 -11.34 2.69 20.02
N SER A 212 -12.60 3.07 20.28
CA SER A 212 -13.42 2.44 21.32
C SER A 212 -13.70 0.97 21.04
N LEU A 213 -13.71 0.56 19.78
CA LEU A 213 -13.81 -0.84 19.34
C LEU A 213 -12.46 -1.58 19.36
N GLY A 214 -11.35 -0.90 19.68
CA GLY A 214 -10.01 -1.49 19.64
C GLY A 214 -9.34 -1.44 18.27
N ILE A 215 -9.89 -0.71 17.32
CA ILE A 215 -9.32 -0.54 15.97
C ILE A 215 -8.27 0.57 16.01
N GLU A 216 -7.09 0.26 15.44
CA GLU A 216 -5.92 1.16 15.42
C GLU A 216 -5.40 1.41 14.01
N TYR A 217 -6.06 0.90 12.96
CA TYR A 217 -5.63 1.02 11.57
C TYR A 217 -6.84 1.26 10.66
N ILE A 218 -6.78 2.37 9.90
CA ILE A 218 -7.81 2.75 8.94
C ILE A 218 -7.18 2.91 7.55
N ARG A 219 -7.77 2.25 6.54
CA ARG A 219 -7.45 2.38 5.12
C ARG A 219 -8.50 3.25 4.45
N MET A 220 -8.11 4.46 4.00
CA MET A 220 -8.99 5.48 3.44
C MET A 220 -8.84 5.53 1.93
N ASP A 221 -9.90 5.28 1.20
CA ASP A 221 -9.86 5.17 -0.26
C ASP A 221 -10.56 6.32 -1.00
N PHE A 222 -10.38 6.34 -2.33
CA PHE A 222 -10.98 7.27 -3.28
C PHE A 222 -10.58 8.75 -3.09
N MET A 223 -9.43 9.03 -2.54
CA MET A 223 -9.02 10.39 -2.20
C MET A 223 -8.81 11.31 -3.42
N CYS A 224 -8.45 10.75 -4.58
CA CYS A 224 -8.41 11.51 -5.84
C CYS A 224 -9.80 12.00 -6.27
N LEU A 225 -10.86 11.22 -6.04
CA LEU A 225 -12.24 11.63 -6.33
C LEU A 225 -12.66 12.80 -5.44
N PHE A 226 -12.29 12.76 -4.16
CA PHE A 226 -12.55 13.86 -3.25
C PHE A 226 -11.82 15.14 -3.70
N GLU A 227 -10.53 15.05 -4.07
CA GLU A 227 -9.73 16.22 -4.45
C GLU A 227 -10.12 16.80 -5.80
N THR A 228 -10.15 15.99 -6.88
CA THR A 228 -10.28 16.48 -8.26
C THR A 228 -11.56 16.07 -8.96
N GLY A 229 -12.27 15.07 -8.43
CA GLY A 229 -13.41 14.47 -9.11
C GLY A 229 -13.02 13.48 -10.21
N ASP A 230 -11.73 13.36 -10.52
CA ASP A 230 -11.20 12.43 -11.49
C ASP A 230 -10.62 11.22 -10.77
N GLY A 231 -10.99 10.02 -11.21
CA GLY A 231 -10.47 8.78 -10.69
C GLY A 231 -10.10 7.80 -11.79
N ALA A 232 -9.25 6.82 -11.46
CA ALA A 232 -9.00 5.70 -12.33
C ALA A 232 -10.32 4.99 -12.66
N GLY A 233 -10.50 4.63 -13.93
CA GLY A 233 -11.69 3.90 -14.37
C GLY A 233 -12.92 4.76 -14.66
N GLY A 234 -12.79 6.09 -14.70
CA GLY A 234 -13.89 6.98 -15.12
C GLY A 234 -15.04 7.06 -14.13
N MET A 235 -14.79 6.77 -12.84
CA MET A 235 -15.76 7.06 -11.79
C MET A 235 -15.88 8.58 -11.62
N PRO A 236 -17.04 9.18 -11.89
CA PRO A 236 -17.20 10.62 -11.78
C PRO A 236 -17.30 11.00 -10.30
N GLY A 237 -16.44 11.90 -9.88
CA GLY A 237 -16.54 12.62 -8.63
C GLY A 237 -16.74 14.10 -8.92
N ARG A 238 -17.13 14.88 -7.91
CA ARG A 238 -17.25 16.32 -8.08
C ARG A 238 -15.90 17.03 -8.00
N GLY A 239 -15.04 16.56 -7.08
CA GLY A 239 -13.85 17.27 -6.66
C GLY A 239 -14.17 18.50 -5.78
N TYR A 240 -13.61 18.50 -4.58
CA TYR A 240 -13.78 19.61 -3.63
C TYR A 240 -12.60 20.58 -3.64
N GLY A 241 -11.53 20.20 -4.35
CA GLY A 241 -10.35 21.03 -4.52
C GLY A 241 -9.26 20.79 -3.48
N ARG A 242 -8.08 21.38 -3.74
CA ARG A 242 -6.87 21.19 -2.96
C ARG A 242 -7.00 21.71 -1.52
N GLU A 243 -7.67 22.85 -1.32
CA GLU A 243 -7.84 23.44 0.02
C GLU A 243 -8.69 22.57 0.94
N GLU A 244 -9.81 22.03 0.44
CA GLU A 244 -10.64 21.08 1.21
C GLU A 244 -9.91 19.77 1.46
N TYR A 245 -9.13 19.30 0.50
CA TYR A 245 -8.31 18.11 0.65
C TYR A 245 -7.24 18.28 1.73
N GLU A 246 -6.52 19.40 1.74
CA GLU A 246 -5.55 19.70 2.79
C GLU A 246 -6.21 19.79 4.17
N LEU A 247 -7.35 20.48 4.26
CA LEU A 247 -8.10 20.61 5.50
C LEU A 247 -8.60 19.24 6.00
N ALA A 248 -9.05 18.38 5.08
CA ALA A 248 -9.41 17.00 5.41
C ALA A 248 -8.24 16.22 6.00
N LEU A 249 -7.10 16.19 5.30
CA LEU A 249 -5.93 15.46 5.77
C LEU A 249 -5.42 15.97 7.12
N LYS A 250 -5.47 17.30 7.34
CA LYS A 250 -5.12 17.92 8.62
C LYS A 250 -6.02 17.42 9.76
N TYR A 251 -7.35 17.49 9.61
CA TYR A 251 -8.29 17.02 10.63
C TYR A 251 -8.16 15.53 10.89
N ILE A 252 -7.97 14.73 9.83
CA ILE A 252 -7.72 13.29 9.92
C ILE A 252 -6.44 13.02 10.72
N CYS A 253 -5.33 13.69 10.39
CA CYS A 253 -4.05 13.52 11.07
C CYS A 253 -4.14 13.90 12.56
N GLU A 254 -4.72 15.07 12.88
CA GLU A 254 -4.89 15.53 14.25
C GLU A 254 -5.69 14.54 15.10
N SER A 255 -6.81 14.04 14.55
CA SER A 255 -7.67 13.09 15.25
C SER A 255 -7.04 11.70 15.35
N ALA A 256 -6.44 11.20 14.26
CA ALA A 256 -5.75 9.92 14.27
C ALA A 256 -4.62 9.86 15.32
N GLN A 257 -3.84 10.93 15.44
CA GLN A 257 -2.80 11.02 16.47
C GLN A 257 -3.37 11.08 17.88
N LYS A 258 -4.41 11.88 18.09
CA LYS A 258 -5.10 12.00 19.39
C LYS A 258 -5.54 10.64 19.92
N TYR A 259 -6.00 9.75 19.04
CA TYR A 259 -6.49 8.43 19.41
C TYR A 259 -5.48 7.29 19.17
N GLY A 260 -4.30 7.58 18.64
CA GLY A 260 -3.28 6.58 18.36
C GLY A 260 -3.71 5.60 17.26
N VAL A 261 -4.25 6.13 16.14
CA VAL A 261 -4.72 5.35 14.99
C VAL A 261 -3.81 5.59 13.81
N PHE A 262 -3.37 4.51 13.17
CA PHE A 262 -2.61 4.53 11.92
C PHE A 262 -3.52 4.80 10.72
N THR A 263 -3.08 5.66 9.81
CA THR A 263 -3.83 6.00 8.60
C THR A 263 -3.09 5.60 7.35
N SER A 264 -3.77 4.87 6.46
CA SER A 264 -3.33 4.55 5.11
C SER A 264 -4.22 5.28 4.12
N ILE A 265 -3.62 6.03 3.22
CA ILE A 265 -4.34 6.76 2.19
C ILE A 265 -4.23 6.03 0.84
N VAL A 266 -5.36 5.78 0.22
CA VAL A 266 -5.47 5.07 -1.06
C VAL A 266 -6.04 6.00 -2.13
N MET A 267 -5.59 5.81 -3.36
CA MET A 267 -5.92 6.66 -4.49
C MET A 267 -5.62 8.16 -4.30
N PRO A 268 -4.51 8.58 -3.67
CA PRO A 268 -4.16 9.99 -3.67
C PRO A 268 -3.55 10.41 -5.01
N ASN A 269 -3.73 11.67 -5.41
CA ASN A 269 -3.09 12.19 -6.62
C ASN A 269 -1.58 12.43 -6.45
N LEU A 270 -1.08 12.50 -5.22
CA LEU A 270 0.32 12.78 -4.89
C LEU A 270 0.86 14.05 -5.61
N LYS A 271 0.04 15.11 -5.64
CA LYS A 271 0.44 16.39 -6.21
C LYS A 271 1.59 17.01 -5.42
N GLU A 272 2.38 17.84 -6.08
CA GLU A 272 3.51 18.52 -5.44
C GLU A 272 4.46 17.54 -4.74
N ASN A 273 4.77 16.43 -5.43
CA ASN A 273 5.57 15.33 -4.89
C ASN A 273 4.98 14.72 -3.61
N GLY A 274 3.66 14.64 -3.50
CA GLY A 274 3.00 14.03 -2.34
C GLY A 274 3.14 14.85 -1.05
N ALA A 275 3.37 16.17 -1.15
CA ALA A 275 3.68 17.01 0.01
C ALA A 275 2.64 16.88 1.14
N LEU A 276 1.34 16.89 0.82
CA LEU A 276 0.29 16.75 1.82
C LEU A 276 0.20 15.34 2.40
N GLU A 277 0.33 14.32 1.55
CA GLU A 277 0.27 12.93 1.98
C GLU A 277 1.45 12.58 2.89
N LEU A 278 2.65 13.02 2.54
CA LEU A 278 3.85 12.83 3.37
C LEU A 278 3.77 13.60 4.70
N GLN A 279 3.11 14.76 4.69
CA GLN A 279 2.93 15.56 5.90
C GLN A 279 1.91 14.95 6.87
N TYR A 280 0.77 14.45 6.36
CA TYR A 280 -0.40 14.13 7.18
C TYR A 280 -0.70 12.63 7.34
N CYS A 281 -0.18 11.75 6.49
CA CYS A 281 -0.51 10.33 6.49
C CYS A 281 0.65 9.45 6.94
N ASN A 282 0.34 8.25 7.46
CA ASN A 282 1.37 7.28 7.84
C ASN A 282 1.79 6.42 6.65
N MET A 283 0.86 6.06 5.78
CA MET A 283 1.08 5.23 4.60
C MET A 283 0.30 5.79 3.41
N TYR A 284 0.86 5.71 2.22
CA TYR A 284 0.26 6.21 0.99
C TYR A 284 0.45 5.24 -0.17
N ARG A 285 -0.62 5.06 -0.93
CA ARG A 285 -0.65 4.26 -2.14
C ARG A 285 -0.19 5.09 -3.34
N PHE A 286 0.63 4.54 -4.21
CA PHE A 286 1.14 5.22 -5.41
C PHE A 286 0.77 4.52 -6.72
N SER A 287 0.56 3.21 -6.70
CA SER A 287 0.30 2.38 -7.87
C SER A 287 -1.18 2.10 -8.08
N ALA A 288 -1.55 1.72 -9.30
CA ALA A 288 -2.84 1.13 -9.60
C ALA A 288 -3.14 -0.08 -8.71
N ASP A 289 -4.42 -0.47 -8.63
CA ASP A 289 -4.83 -1.63 -7.87
C ASP A 289 -4.18 -2.92 -8.39
N THR A 290 -3.99 -3.88 -7.48
CA THR A 290 -3.45 -5.20 -7.81
C THR A 290 -4.28 -5.92 -8.86
N PHE A 291 -5.60 -5.69 -8.92
CA PHE A 291 -6.55 -6.37 -9.82
C PHE A 291 -6.31 -7.89 -9.86
N ASP A 292 -5.88 -8.40 -11.01
CA ASP A 292 -5.65 -9.82 -11.22
C ASP A 292 -4.25 -10.29 -10.81
N GLY A 293 -3.42 -9.37 -10.31
CA GLY A 293 -2.08 -9.67 -9.81
C GLY A 293 -1.08 -10.04 -10.92
N GLY A 294 -0.17 -10.94 -10.60
CA GLY A 294 0.87 -11.44 -11.50
C GLY A 294 1.98 -10.43 -11.79
N TRP A 295 2.92 -10.84 -12.65
CA TRP A 295 4.07 -10.01 -13.01
C TRP A 295 3.69 -8.67 -13.65
N GLY A 296 2.48 -8.59 -14.20
CA GLY A 296 1.91 -7.33 -14.69
C GLY A 296 1.91 -6.25 -13.63
N HIS A 297 1.28 -6.53 -12.50
CA HIS A 297 1.21 -5.63 -11.35
C HIS A 297 2.58 -5.35 -10.73
N VAL A 298 3.42 -6.38 -10.63
CA VAL A 298 4.77 -6.21 -10.04
C VAL A 298 5.64 -5.31 -10.91
N SER A 299 5.65 -5.51 -12.22
CA SER A 299 6.72 -4.92 -13.06
C SER A 299 6.34 -4.48 -14.46
N SER A 300 5.43 -5.20 -15.18
CA SER A 300 5.31 -5.00 -16.62
C SER A 300 4.17 -4.09 -17.08
N TRP A 301 3.13 -3.83 -16.25
CA TRP A 301 2.05 -2.94 -16.64
C TRP A 301 2.55 -1.51 -16.82
N LEU A 302 2.42 -0.99 -18.04
CA LEU A 302 2.85 0.35 -18.43
C LEU A 302 4.23 0.71 -17.85
N ARG A 303 5.17 -0.26 -17.95
CA ARG A 303 6.54 -0.11 -17.46
C ARG A 303 7.21 1.13 -18.09
N GLY A 304 7.84 1.93 -17.25
CA GLY A 304 8.49 3.17 -17.66
C GLY A 304 7.58 4.40 -17.63
N GLU A 305 6.30 4.25 -17.33
CA GLU A 305 5.38 5.37 -17.20
C GLU A 305 5.30 5.87 -15.75
N PHE A 306 5.56 7.16 -15.57
CA PHE A 306 5.36 7.87 -14.32
C PHE A 306 4.51 9.12 -14.55
N ARG A 307 3.43 9.26 -13.80
CA ARG A 307 2.44 10.34 -13.93
C ARG A 307 2.31 11.13 -12.62
N PRO A 308 3.24 12.03 -12.31
CA PRO A 308 3.21 12.79 -11.07
C PRO A 308 1.96 13.65 -10.98
N GLY A 309 1.36 13.71 -9.80
CA GLY A 309 0.18 14.53 -9.53
C GLY A 309 -1.14 13.98 -10.07
N THR A 310 -1.17 12.74 -10.54
CA THR A 310 -2.36 12.08 -11.06
C THR A 310 -2.44 10.63 -10.56
N TRP A 311 -3.58 10.22 -10.04
CA TRP A 311 -3.80 8.82 -9.67
C TRP A 311 -4.07 7.94 -10.90
N PRO A 312 -3.50 6.73 -10.98
CA PRO A 312 -2.31 6.28 -10.25
C PRO A 312 -1.05 6.94 -10.81
N THR A 313 -0.02 7.11 -9.97
CA THR A 313 1.26 7.67 -10.45
C THR A 313 2.06 6.68 -11.28
N THR A 314 1.90 5.38 -11.01
CA THR A 314 2.46 4.26 -11.78
C THR A 314 1.43 3.14 -11.87
N HIS A 315 1.56 2.27 -12.88
CA HIS A 315 0.67 1.12 -13.05
C HIS A 315 1.25 -0.18 -12.50
N ASN A 316 2.55 -0.21 -12.25
CA ASN A 316 3.23 -1.31 -11.59
C ASN A 316 3.96 -0.83 -10.34
N ILE A 317 4.17 -1.75 -9.39
CA ILE A 317 4.76 -1.37 -8.11
C ILE A 317 6.26 -1.15 -8.18
N PHE A 318 6.98 -1.78 -9.13
CA PHE A 318 8.42 -1.61 -9.25
C PHE A 318 8.78 -0.16 -9.61
N ASP A 319 8.14 0.38 -10.64
CA ASP A 319 8.34 1.78 -11.04
C ASP A 319 7.92 2.74 -9.92
N GLY A 320 6.82 2.42 -9.24
CA GLY A 320 6.33 3.22 -8.12
C GLY A 320 7.29 3.25 -6.95
N TYR A 321 7.72 2.11 -6.45
CA TYR A 321 8.72 2.04 -5.38
C TYR A 321 10.02 2.74 -5.77
N THR A 322 10.46 2.59 -7.03
CA THR A 322 11.66 3.29 -7.54
C THR A 322 11.49 4.81 -7.48
N LYS A 323 10.37 5.33 -8.00
CA LYS A 323 10.11 6.77 -8.03
C LYS A 323 9.86 7.39 -6.67
N TRP A 324 9.25 6.65 -5.75
CA TRP A 324 8.92 7.12 -4.41
C TRP A 324 9.93 6.69 -3.34
N ALA A 325 11.06 6.07 -3.70
CA ALA A 325 12.10 5.61 -2.76
C ALA A 325 12.61 6.72 -1.84
N TRP A 326 12.72 7.95 -2.33
CA TRP A 326 13.14 9.12 -1.55
C TRP A 326 12.16 9.45 -0.41
N ALA A 327 10.86 9.16 -0.59
CA ALA A 327 9.80 9.45 0.37
C ALA A 327 9.66 8.36 1.46
N ALA A 328 10.37 7.24 1.31
CA ALA A 328 10.40 6.15 2.27
C ALA A 328 11.52 6.32 3.30
N GLY A 329 11.30 5.94 4.53
CA GLY A 329 12.33 5.93 5.58
C GLY A 329 11.80 6.25 6.96
N LYS A 330 12.74 6.27 7.90
CA LYS A 330 12.44 6.69 9.28
C LYS A 330 11.93 8.13 9.26
N ASP A 331 10.89 8.38 10.02
CA ASP A 331 10.23 9.68 10.12
C ASP A 331 9.53 10.18 8.83
N LYS A 332 9.39 9.31 7.83
CA LYS A 332 8.64 9.56 6.60
C LYS A 332 7.38 8.70 6.53
N ALA A 333 6.62 8.80 5.45
CA ALA A 333 5.48 7.94 5.23
C ALA A 333 5.92 6.59 4.62
N ILE A 334 5.08 5.57 4.79
CA ILE A 334 5.31 4.22 4.26
C ILE A 334 4.73 4.15 2.84
N PRO A 335 5.53 3.84 1.80
CA PRO A 335 5.02 3.66 0.45
C PRO A 335 4.26 2.33 0.37
N ASP A 336 3.05 2.34 -0.20
CA ASP A 336 2.17 1.19 -0.31
C ASP A 336 2.08 0.71 -1.77
N GLY A 337 2.57 -0.50 -2.02
CA GLY A 337 2.51 -1.18 -3.32
C GLY A 337 1.26 -2.04 -3.52
N ASP A 338 0.27 -1.97 -2.61
CA ASP A 338 -0.95 -2.75 -2.61
C ASP A 338 -0.80 -4.22 -2.21
N PHE A 339 -1.83 -4.99 -2.48
CA PHE A 339 -1.96 -6.38 -2.08
C PHE A 339 -1.04 -7.33 -2.84
N ILE A 340 -0.54 -8.33 -2.14
CA ILE A 340 0.28 -9.41 -2.66
C ILE A 340 -0.61 -10.62 -2.92
N ARG A 341 -0.57 -11.15 -4.14
CA ARG A 341 -1.34 -12.32 -4.57
C ARG A 341 -0.41 -13.35 -5.21
N LEU A 342 0.36 -14.08 -4.40
CA LEU A 342 1.39 -15.01 -4.88
C LEU A 342 0.80 -16.11 -5.78
N ASN A 343 -0.42 -16.57 -5.50
CA ASN A 343 -1.09 -17.58 -6.33
C ASN A 343 -1.29 -17.14 -7.80
N THR A 344 -1.12 -15.87 -8.11
CA THR A 344 -1.24 -15.31 -9.47
C THR A 344 0.09 -15.22 -10.21
N MET A 345 1.20 -15.53 -9.56
CA MET A 345 2.54 -15.51 -10.15
C MET A 345 2.76 -16.73 -11.05
N ALA A 346 3.65 -16.61 -12.01
CA ALA A 346 3.97 -17.69 -12.93
C ALA A 346 4.94 -18.71 -12.32
N ASP A 347 5.85 -18.25 -11.46
CA ASP A 347 6.87 -19.08 -10.83
C ASP A 347 7.41 -18.48 -9.51
N GLU A 348 8.32 -19.20 -8.86
CA GLU A 348 8.95 -18.80 -7.61
C GLU A 348 9.79 -17.53 -7.71
N ASN A 349 10.34 -17.23 -8.90
CA ASN A 349 11.17 -16.05 -9.09
C ASN A 349 10.31 -14.79 -8.94
N GLU A 350 9.11 -14.81 -9.52
CA GLU A 350 8.15 -13.72 -9.40
C GLU A 350 7.70 -13.54 -7.95
N CYS A 351 7.41 -14.65 -7.25
CA CYS A 351 7.05 -14.60 -5.82
C CYS A 351 8.16 -13.98 -4.96
N LYS A 352 9.41 -14.44 -5.14
CA LYS A 352 10.57 -13.90 -4.41
C LYS A 352 10.78 -12.43 -4.74
N SER A 353 10.61 -12.03 -6.00
CA SER A 353 10.79 -10.64 -6.43
C SER A 353 9.74 -9.71 -5.82
N GLU A 354 8.45 -10.08 -5.80
CA GLU A 354 7.40 -9.26 -5.21
C GLU A 354 7.64 -9.04 -3.71
N ILE A 355 7.83 -10.11 -2.93
CA ILE A 355 8.12 -10.00 -1.49
C ILE A 355 9.39 -9.19 -1.22
N SER A 356 10.45 -9.43 -2.02
CA SER A 356 11.71 -8.69 -1.87
C SER A 356 11.53 -7.20 -2.14
N LEU A 357 10.77 -6.84 -3.15
CA LEU A 357 10.55 -5.45 -3.53
C LEU A 357 9.83 -4.67 -2.41
N HIS A 358 8.75 -5.23 -1.86
CA HIS A 358 8.05 -4.63 -0.72
C HIS A 358 8.98 -4.44 0.48
N LEU A 359 9.76 -5.47 0.85
CA LEU A 359 10.66 -5.42 1.99
C LEU A 359 11.83 -4.46 1.76
N MET A 360 12.43 -4.46 0.55
CA MET A 360 13.52 -3.54 0.21
C MET A 360 13.07 -2.09 0.24
N ALA A 361 11.85 -1.81 -0.20
CA ALA A 361 11.31 -0.46 -0.21
C ALA A 361 10.78 0.02 1.15
N GLY A 362 10.76 -0.85 2.16
CA GLY A 362 10.14 -0.54 3.46
C GLY A 362 8.61 -0.44 3.40
N GLY A 363 8.00 -1.06 2.38
CA GLY A 363 6.56 -1.13 2.20
C GLY A 363 5.87 -2.17 3.07
N PRO A 364 4.53 -2.19 3.10
CA PRO A 364 3.76 -3.19 3.82
C PRO A 364 3.83 -4.56 3.13
N LEU A 365 3.59 -5.63 3.90
CA LEU A 365 3.30 -6.95 3.36
C LEU A 365 1.81 -7.24 3.57
N GLN A 366 1.02 -6.98 2.57
CA GLN A 366 -0.43 -7.15 2.58
C GLN A 366 -0.82 -8.42 1.81
N ALA A 367 -0.56 -9.59 2.42
CA ALA A 367 -0.93 -10.88 1.83
C ALA A 367 -2.45 -10.94 1.60
N SER A 368 -2.86 -11.39 0.44
CA SER A 368 -4.29 -11.46 0.08
C SER A 368 -4.68 -12.82 -0.50
N ASP A 369 -3.74 -13.74 -0.60
CA ASP A 369 -4.03 -15.09 -1.13
C ASP A 369 -5.11 -15.79 -0.32
N ARG A 370 -6.09 -16.36 -1.02
CA ARG A 370 -7.08 -17.25 -0.40
C ARG A 370 -6.42 -18.57 -0.01
N PRO A 371 -6.71 -19.11 1.19
CA PRO A 371 -6.11 -20.36 1.67
C PRO A 371 -6.21 -21.52 0.68
N GLU A 372 -7.36 -21.67 0.04
CA GLU A 372 -7.61 -22.74 -0.93
C GLU A 372 -6.85 -22.56 -2.25
N MET A 373 -6.49 -21.32 -2.62
CA MET A 373 -5.75 -21.05 -3.86
C MET A 373 -4.25 -21.21 -3.64
N ILE A 374 -3.70 -20.64 -2.57
CA ILE A 374 -2.27 -20.79 -2.28
C ILE A 374 -1.91 -22.24 -1.92
N ALA A 375 -2.84 -23.01 -1.39
CA ALA A 375 -2.65 -24.45 -1.15
C ALA A 375 -2.51 -25.29 -2.43
N GLN A 376 -2.90 -24.74 -3.60
CA GLN A 376 -2.74 -25.40 -4.89
C GLN A 376 -1.38 -25.11 -5.54
N THR A 377 -0.61 -24.19 -4.98
CA THR A 377 0.74 -23.86 -5.45
C THR A 377 1.78 -24.85 -4.89
N ASP A 378 2.99 -24.82 -5.42
CA ASP A 378 4.11 -25.61 -4.88
C ASP A 378 4.65 -25.00 -3.59
N ASN A 379 3.82 -25.01 -2.54
CA ASN A 379 4.15 -24.49 -1.21
C ASN A 379 4.63 -23.01 -1.22
N TRP A 380 3.99 -22.16 -2.02
CA TRP A 380 4.38 -20.73 -2.10
C TRP A 380 4.09 -19.95 -0.83
N LEU A 381 3.28 -20.49 0.05
CA LEU A 381 3.08 -19.93 1.39
C LEU A 381 4.41 -19.70 2.12
N ARG A 382 5.44 -20.51 1.86
CA ARG A 382 6.79 -20.37 2.44
C ARG A 382 7.46 -19.02 2.15
N PHE A 383 7.06 -18.33 1.07
CA PHE A 383 7.62 -17.01 0.74
C PHE A 383 7.16 -15.93 1.71
N TYR A 384 5.93 -16.03 2.24
CA TYR A 384 5.47 -15.18 3.34
C TYR A 384 6.12 -15.51 4.69
N GLN A 385 6.78 -16.66 4.81
CA GLN A 385 7.28 -17.22 6.07
C GLN A 385 8.81 -17.22 6.18
N ASN A 386 9.53 -16.60 5.24
CA ASN A 386 11.00 -16.52 5.30
C ASN A 386 11.45 -15.51 6.36
N GLU A 387 11.87 -16.01 7.54
CA GLU A 387 12.21 -15.16 8.69
C GLU A 387 13.42 -14.26 8.43
N GLU A 388 14.38 -14.66 7.58
CA GLU A 388 15.54 -13.82 7.24
C GLU A 388 15.12 -12.63 6.36
N MET A 389 14.20 -12.85 5.45
CA MET A 389 13.59 -11.76 4.68
C MET A 389 12.71 -10.88 5.57
N LEU A 390 11.88 -11.47 6.42
CA LEU A 390 10.99 -10.73 7.33
C LEU A 390 11.74 -9.95 8.41
N ALA A 391 13.01 -10.28 8.66
CA ALA A 391 13.87 -9.49 9.55
C ALA A 391 14.03 -8.04 9.07
N LEU A 392 13.92 -7.78 7.75
CA LEU A 392 13.94 -6.43 7.21
C LEU A 392 12.77 -5.59 7.75
N ASN A 393 11.55 -6.13 7.73
CA ASN A 393 10.39 -5.46 8.28
C ASN A 393 10.52 -5.24 9.80
N LYS A 394 11.04 -6.24 10.54
CA LYS A 394 11.28 -6.11 11.99
C LYS A 394 12.27 -4.99 12.32
N ASP A 395 13.28 -4.81 11.49
CA ASP A 395 14.31 -3.78 11.61
C ASP A 395 13.84 -2.39 11.14
N ARG A 396 12.68 -2.29 10.51
CA ARG A 396 12.21 -1.08 9.79
C ARG A 396 13.21 -0.67 8.71
N PHE A 397 13.79 -1.65 8.06
CA PHE A 397 14.75 -1.46 6.99
C PHE A 397 14.10 -0.74 5.81
N VAL A 398 14.83 0.17 5.19
CA VAL A 398 14.49 0.81 3.93
C VAL A 398 15.74 0.85 3.07
N GLY A 399 15.72 0.10 1.99
CA GLY A 399 16.69 0.19 0.92
C GLY A 399 16.24 1.21 -0.13
N LYS A 400 17.18 1.57 -1.00
CA LYS A 400 16.94 2.48 -2.11
C LYS A 400 17.56 1.93 -3.39
N PRO A 401 16.96 2.20 -4.56
CA PRO A 401 17.56 1.84 -5.83
C PRO A 401 18.82 2.69 -6.09
N LEU A 402 19.76 2.17 -6.86
CA LEU A 402 20.95 2.92 -7.26
C LEU A 402 20.66 4.00 -8.31
N SER A 403 19.44 4.08 -8.79
CA SER A 403 18.94 5.13 -9.69
C SER A 403 17.43 5.25 -9.53
N ASP A 404 16.92 6.46 -9.53
CA ASP A 404 15.49 6.77 -9.61
C ASP A 404 14.97 6.80 -11.07
N ASP A 405 15.85 6.66 -12.04
CA ASP A 405 15.49 6.47 -13.44
C ASP A 405 14.98 5.04 -13.66
N ILE A 406 13.64 4.92 -13.78
CA ILE A 406 12.96 3.62 -14.00
C ILE A 406 13.35 2.91 -15.29
N GLY A 407 13.95 3.62 -16.25
CA GLY A 407 14.52 3.05 -17.49
C GLY A 407 15.94 2.50 -17.30
N SER A 408 16.62 2.84 -16.22
CA SER A 408 17.99 2.42 -15.95
C SER A 408 18.05 1.02 -15.33
N GLU A 409 19.01 0.20 -15.77
CA GLU A 409 19.30 -1.09 -15.09
C GLU A 409 19.72 -0.90 -13.63
N ARG A 410 20.30 0.25 -13.29
CA ARG A 410 20.68 0.57 -11.91
C ARG A 410 19.46 0.73 -10.98
N SER A 411 18.28 1.01 -11.52
CA SER A 411 17.03 1.02 -10.72
C SER A 411 16.65 -0.38 -10.21
N GLN A 412 17.21 -1.43 -10.81
CA GLN A 412 16.99 -2.82 -10.43
C GLN A 412 17.98 -3.32 -9.36
N ILE A 413 18.89 -2.45 -8.90
CA ILE A 413 19.85 -2.77 -7.82
C ILE A 413 19.50 -1.89 -6.63
N TRP A 414 19.18 -2.52 -5.51
CA TRP A 414 18.73 -1.84 -4.29
C TRP A 414 19.69 -2.13 -3.14
N CYS A 415 20.00 -1.13 -2.35
CA CYS A 415 20.86 -1.27 -1.17
C CYS A 415 20.33 -0.43 0.00
N GLY A 416 20.55 -0.91 1.21
CA GLY A 416 20.27 -0.19 2.45
C GLY A 416 21.06 -0.76 3.61
N GLN A 417 21.05 -0.05 4.75
CA GLN A 417 21.74 -0.47 5.96
C GLN A 417 20.72 -0.81 7.05
N MET A 418 20.93 -1.93 7.70
CA MET A 418 20.16 -2.34 8.88
C MET A 418 20.65 -1.64 10.14
N SER A 419 19.84 -1.65 11.19
CA SER A 419 20.14 -1.01 12.48
C SER A 419 21.42 -1.56 13.15
N ASP A 420 21.79 -2.80 12.87
CA ASP A 420 23.02 -3.43 13.37
C ASP A 420 24.29 -3.09 12.55
N GLY A 421 24.16 -2.24 11.53
CA GLY A 421 25.25 -1.81 10.66
C GLY A 421 25.54 -2.74 9.48
N SER A 422 24.87 -3.90 9.37
CA SER A 422 24.95 -4.73 8.18
C SER A 422 24.22 -4.09 7.00
N TYR A 423 24.59 -4.48 5.78
CA TYR A 423 23.90 -4.00 4.57
C TYR A 423 23.04 -5.11 3.96
N VAL A 424 21.97 -4.73 3.31
CA VAL A 424 21.18 -5.63 2.47
C VAL A 424 21.20 -5.11 1.05
N LEU A 425 21.56 -6.01 0.13
CA LEU A 425 21.67 -5.74 -1.30
C LEU A 425 20.71 -6.67 -2.04
N ALA A 426 19.87 -6.10 -2.91
CA ALA A 426 18.97 -6.83 -3.80
C ALA A 426 19.29 -6.52 -5.27
N LEU A 427 19.46 -7.57 -6.05
CA LEU A 427 19.73 -7.53 -7.48
C LEU A 427 18.54 -8.13 -8.21
N PHE A 428 17.66 -7.27 -8.73
CA PHE A 428 16.47 -7.69 -9.47
C PHE A 428 16.76 -7.91 -10.94
N ASN A 429 15.95 -8.76 -11.55
CA ASN A 429 15.89 -8.92 -12.99
C ASN A 429 14.43 -8.80 -13.46
N ARG A 430 14.09 -7.70 -14.13
CA ARG A 430 12.75 -7.43 -14.67
C ARG A 430 12.53 -8.01 -16.07
N GLU A 431 13.56 -8.60 -16.66
CA GLU A 431 13.54 -9.04 -18.06
C GLU A 431 13.07 -10.50 -18.18
N ASP A 432 12.60 -10.86 -19.37
CA ASP A 432 12.09 -12.21 -19.70
C ASP A 432 13.19 -13.27 -19.90
N ASP A 433 14.45 -12.87 -19.85
CA ASP A 433 15.63 -13.74 -19.94
C ASP A 433 16.52 -13.60 -18.71
N THR A 434 17.45 -14.54 -18.51
CA THR A 434 18.43 -14.46 -17.45
C THR A 434 19.41 -13.32 -17.69
N ARG A 435 19.72 -12.55 -16.66
CA ARG A 435 20.65 -11.41 -16.70
C ARG A 435 21.79 -11.59 -15.73
N ASN A 436 23.02 -11.27 -16.17
CA ASN A 436 24.13 -11.11 -15.28
C ASN A 436 24.00 -9.78 -14.54
N ARG A 437 24.13 -9.84 -13.21
CA ARG A 437 24.17 -8.66 -12.35
C ARG A 437 25.52 -8.60 -11.64
N TYR A 438 26.09 -7.39 -11.63
CA TYR A 438 27.40 -7.15 -11.03
C TYR A 438 27.37 -5.89 -10.16
N VAL A 439 27.93 -5.98 -8.97
CA VAL A 439 28.12 -4.85 -8.06
C VAL A 439 29.43 -5.03 -7.31
N HIS A 440 30.32 -4.07 -7.39
CA HIS A 440 31.45 -3.96 -6.48
C HIS A 440 31.01 -3.19 -5.23
N PHE A 441 31.32 -3.72 -4.03
CA PHE A 441 30.79 -3.14 -2.79
C PHE A 441 31.29 -1.72 -2.52
N SER A 442 32.48 -1.37 -3.01
CA SER A 442 32.95 0.01 -2.95
C SER A 442 32.07 1.01 -3.71
N ASP A 443 31.34 0.56 -4.75
CA ASP A 443 30.40 1.40 -5.51
C ASP A 443 29.17 1.76 -4.67
N LEU A 444 28.97 1.03 -3.55
CA LEU A 444 27.93 1.25 -2.55
C LEU A 444 28.49 1.99 -1.31
N GLY A 445 29.76 2.41 -1.33
CA GLY A 445 30.43 2.98 -0.17
C GLY A 445 30.75 1.98 0.94
N ILE A 446 30.81 0.67 0.59
CA ILE A 446 31.11 -0.41 1.51
C ILE A 446 32.56 -0.86 1.28
N ASP A 447 33.43 -0.56 2.24
CA ASP A 447 34.86 -0.84 2.12
C ASP A 447 35.21 -2.25 2.62
N GLY A 448 36.09 -2.91 1.87
CA GLY A 448 36.70 -4.19 2.23
C GLY A 448 35.85 -5.39 1.85
N ASP A 449 36.35 -6.56 2.28
CA ASP A 449 35.64 -7.82 2.05
C ASP A 449 34.52 -7.98 3.07
N MET A 450 33.36 -8.44 2.61
CA MET A 450 32.18 -8.69 3.42
C MET A 450 31.83 -10.19 3.43
N ASN A 451 31.36 -10.69 4.56
CA ASN A 451 30.69 -11.98 4.60
C ASN A 451 29.31 -11.82 3.93
N VAL A 452 29.00 -12.69 2.99
CA VAL A 452 27.80 -12.63 2.17
C VAL A 452 26.88 -13.80 2.52
N ARG A 453 25.63 -13.49 2.88
CA ARG A 453 24.58 -14.47 3.16
C ARG A 453 23.39 -14.25 2.25
N ASP A 454 23.02 -15.29 1.50
CA ASP A 454 21.77 -15.32 0.72
C ASP A 454 20.57 -15.47 1.67
N LEU A 455 19.65 -14.51 1.64
CA LEU A 455 18.50 -14.49 2.54
C LEU A 455 17.37 -15.42 2.09
N TRP A 456 17.22 -15.67 0.79
CA TRP A 456 16.23 -16.60 0.29
C TRP A 456 16.65 -18.05 0.49
N GLU A 457 17.91 -18.36 0.16
CA GLU A 457 18.47 -19.71 0.28
C GLU A 457 19.00 -20.00 1.70
N ARG A 458 19.02 -18.97 2.60
CA ARG A 458 19.52 -19.06 4.00
C ARG A 458 20.91 -19.66 4.08
N ARG A 459 21.78 -19.29 3.14
CA ARG A 459 23.11 -19.88 2.95
C ARG A 459 24.19 -18.82 2.93
N ASP A 460 25.30 -19.12 3.62
CA ASP A 460 26.51 -18.31 3.53
C ASP A 460 27.25 -18.61 2.23
N GLU A 461 27.65 -17.55 1.52
CA GLU A 461 28.34 -17.61 0.23
C GLU A 461 29.83 -17.27 0.33
N GLY A 462 30.32 -17.08 1.56
CA GLY A 462 31.71 -16.76 1.84
C GLY A 462 32.01 -15.27 1.89
N ARG A 463 33.28 -14.93 1.82
CA ARG A 463 33.79 -13.57 1.96
C ARG A 463 34.23 -13.04 0.60
N MET A 464 33.71 -11.89 0.23
CA MET A 464 33.95 -11.26 -1.09
C MET A 464 33.82 -9.74 -1.01
N ARG A 465 34.29 -9.04 -2.04
CA ARG A 465 34.20 -7.58 -2.18
C ARG A 465 33.28 -7.13 -3.32
N GLU A 466 32.74 -8.09 -4.05
CA GLU A 466 31.86 -7.87 -5.18
C GLU A 466 30.87 -9.02 -5.29
N LEU A 467 29.74 -8.79 -5.92
CA LEU A 467 28.76 -9.82 -6.25
C LEU A 467 28.57 -9.85 -7.77
N SER A 468 28.85 -11.01 -8.34
CA SER A 468 28.57 -11.30 -9.76
C SER A 468 27.69 -12.54 -9.82
N VAL A 469 26.48 -12.39 -10.34
CA VAL A 469 25.46 -13.46 -10.27
C VAL A 469 24.57 -13.44 -11.49
N GLU A 470 24.22 -14.61 -12.00
CA GLU A 470 23.13 -14.78 -12.95
C GLU A 470 21.80 -14.76 -12.17
N VAL A 471 20.95 -13.77 -12.51
CA VAL A 471 19.60 -13.64 -11.97
C VAL A 471 18.63 -14.15 -13.03
N PRO A 472 17.84 -15.17 -12.73
CA PRO A 472 16.88 -15.72 -13.71
C PRO A 472 15.82 -14.67 -14.09
N ARG A 473 15.06 -14.96 -15.14
CA ARG A 473 13.94 -14.10 -15.55
C ARG A 473 13.06 -13.78 -14.34
N HIS A 474 12.62 -12.54 -14.22
CA HIS A 474 11.73 -12.03 -13.15
C HIS A 474 12.24 -12.30 -11.73
N GLY A 475 13.50 -12.70 -11.59
CA GLY A 475 14.07 -13.12 -10.33
C GLY A 475 14.75 -12.01 -9.55
N VAL A 476 15.21 -12.38 -8.37
CA VAL A 476 15.97 -11.49 -7.48
C VAL A 476 17.02 -12.31 -6.70
N LYS A 477 18.17 -11.72 -6.51
CA LYS A 477 19.16 -12.16 -5.53
C LYS A 477 19.17 -11.17 -4.38
N VAL A 478 18.90 -11.62 -3.16
CA VAL A 478 18.95 -10.78 -1.97
C VAL A 478 20.01 -11.31 -1.01
N VAL A 479 20.98 -10.47 -0.68
CA VAL A 479 22.07 -10.85 0.22
C VAL A 479 22.23 -9.84 1.36
N ARG A 480 22.63 -10.37 2.53
CA ARG A 480 23.08 -9.57 3.67
C ARG A 480 24.59 -9.58 3.71
N LEU A 481 25.17 -8.40 3.91
CA LEU A 481 26.60 -8.16 3.95
C LEU A 481 27.00 -7.78 5.38
N THR A 482 27.90 -8.56 5.99
CA THR A 482 28.44 -8.30 7.33
C THR A 482 29.97 -8.24 7.29
N LYS A 483 30.60 -7.49 8.23
CA LYS A 483 32.07 -7.39 8.36
C LYS A 483 32.70 -8.66 8.90
#